data_92d784227578523bb31141733ba90c60
#
_entry.id   92d784227578523bb31141733ba90c60
#
_cell.length_a   1.000
_cell.length_b   1.000
_cell.length_c   1.000
_cell.angle_alpha   90.00
_cell.angle_beta   90.00
_cell.angle_gamma   90.00
#
_symmetry.space_group_name_H-M   'P 1'
#
loop_
_entity.id
_entity.type
_entity.pdbx_description
1 polymer ?
#
loop_
_entity_poly.entity_id
_entity_poly.type
_entity_poly.pdbx_seq_one_letter_code
_entity_poly.pdbx_strand_id
1 'polypeptide(L)'
;MRILLIGDIIGKKGREIVASMLPEFKQEEKIDFCIANGENLAGGFGMTPAVVKQVYTAGVDVLTGGNHIWSKKEIFQIIDEDERILRPLNYPPGVPGAGGRIYMVNGQQIGVISLCGRVFMDALDCPFRTVMAEVERMQTETPNIIVDFHAEATSEKIAMGLYLDGLVSAIIGTHTHVQTADERILPKGTAYITDTGMVGAKNSVIGVDSAVIIKRFLTSMPHRFEVTKTGPGMFCGVIIEISSNTGNALSIRRIQRESIAR
;
A
#
# COMPACT_ATOMS: atom_id res chain seq x y z
N MET A 1 -7.55 17.84 3.16
CA MET A 1 -7.08 16.97 2.06
C MET A 1 -7.67 15.60 2.23
N ARG A 2 -8.22 15.01 1.15
CA ARG A 2 -8.84 13.68 1.18
C ARG A 2 -7.99 12.69 0.38
N ILE A 3 -7.47 11.69 1.06
CA ILE A 3 -6.48 10.74 0.55
C ILE A 3 -7.09 9.35 0.50
N LEU A 4 -6.95 8.68 -0.65
CA LEU A 4 -7.29 7.26 -0.81
C LEU A 4 -6.00 6.44 -0.74
N LEU A 5 -5.97 5.45 0.15
CA LEU A 5 -4.99 4.37 0.09
C LEU A 5 -5.68 3.09 -0.34
N ILE A 6 -5.22 2.54 -1.46
CA ILE A 6 -5.65 1.26 -2.01
C ILE A 6 -4.71 0.19 -1.48
N GLY A 7 -5.26 -0.94 -1.02
CA GLY A 7 -4.47 -2.09 -0.59
C GLY A 7 -3.68 -2.74 -1.73
N ASP A 8 -3.13 -3.91 -1.46
CA ASP A 8 -2.27 -4.65 -2.40
C ASP A 8 -3.01 -4.97 -3.71
N ILE A 9 -2.52 -4.45 -4.84
CA ILE A 9 -3.13 -4.68 -6.16
C ILE A 9 -2.57 -5.97 -6.75
N ILE A 10 -3.42 -7.02 -6.85
CA ILE A 10 -2.99 -8.36 -7.20
C ILE A 10 -3.15 -8.66 -8.69
N GLY A 11 -2.04 -8.71 -9.41
CA GLY A 11 -1.93 -9.19 -10.78
C GLY A 11 -2.85 -8.49 -11.78
N LYS A 12 -3.24 -9.22 -12.84
CA LYS A 12 -4.08 -8.67 -13.91
C LYS A 12 -5.47 -8.28 -13.41
N LYS A 13 -6.12 -9.15 -12.62
CA LYS A 13 -7.49 -8.89 -12.12
C LYS A 13 -7.53 -7.65 -11.25
N GLY A 14 -6.55 -7.46 -10.35
CA GLY A 14 -6.46 -6.25 -9.53
C GLY A 14 -6.32 -4.97 -10.36
N ARG A 15 -5.43 -4.99 -11.37
CA ARG A 15 -5.27 -3.83 -12.27
C ARG A 15 -6.53 -3.51 -13.07
N GLU A 16 -7.27 -4.52 -13.55
CA GLU A 16 -8.55 -4.33 -14.26
C GLU A 16 -9.61 -3.72 -13.36
N ILE A 17 -9.68 -4.13 -12.10
CA ILE A 17 -10.60 -3.56 -11.11
C ILE A 17 -10.23 -2.09 -10.83
N VAL A 18 -8.95 -1.79 -10.60
CA VAL A 18 -8.49 -0.40 -10.42
C VAL A 18 -8.83 0.43 -11.64
N ALA A 19 -8.55 -0.04 -12.86
CA ALA A 19 -8.83 0.69 -14.08
C ALA A 19 -10.32 0.97 -14.31
N SER A 20 -11.19 0.04 -13.89
CA SER A 20 -12.64 0.20 -14.08
C SER A 20 -13.32 1.03 -13.00
N MET A 21 -12.81 1.01 -11.76
CA MET A 21 -13.50 1.60 -10.62
C MET A 21 -12.89 2.93 -10.14
N LEU A 22 -11.56 3.05 -10.18
CA LEU A 22 -10.87 4.17 -9.55
C LEU A 22 -11.20 5.54 -10.14
N PRO A 23 -11.33 5.72 -11.49
CA PRO A 23 -11.61 7.04 -12.06
C PRO A 23 -12.95 7.63 -11.56
N GLU A 24 -14.01 6.84 -11.59
CA GLU A 24 -15.33 7.26 -11.10
C GLU A 24 -15.31 7.44 -9.57
N PHE A 25 -14.69 6.51 -8.84
CA PHE A 25 -14.56 6.57 -7.40
C PHE A 25 -13.83 7.83 -6.90
N LYS A 26 -12.75 8.24 -7.59
CA LYS A 26 -12.03 9.49 -7.24
C LYS A 26 -12.92 10.71 -7.37
N GLN A 27 -13.80 10.74 -8.37
CA GLN A 27 -14.74 11.85 -8.58
C GLN A 27 -15.86 11.84 -7.53
N GLU A 28 -16.52 10.70 -7.32
CA GLU A 28 -17.59 10.53 -6.33
C GLU A 28 -17.15 10.95 -4.92
N GLU A 29 -15.98 10.45 -4.51
CA GLU A 29 -15.44 10.65 -3.16
C GLU A 29 -14.57 11.91 -3.05
N LYS A 30 -14.39 12.66 -4.14
CA LYS A 30 -13.56 13.88 -4.19
C LYS A 30 -12.15 13.63 -3.64
N ILE A 31 -11.49 12.60 -4.15
CA ILE A 31 -10.15 12.21 -3.72
C ILE A 31 -9.12 13.17 -4.34
N ASP A 32 -8.33 13.81 -3.49
CA ASP A 32 -7.26 14.70 -3.89
C ASP A 32 -5.99 13.93 -4.29
N PHE A 33 -5.71 12.80 -3.60
CA PHE A 33 -4.47 12.03 -3.78
C PHE A 33 -4.70 10.54 -3.56
N CYS A 34 -4.15 9.69 -4.43
CA CYS A 34 -4.34 8.25 -4.40
C CYS A 34 -3.00 7.52 -4.31
N ILE A 35 -2.79 6.81 -3.21
CA ILE A 35 -1.64 5.91 -2.97
C ILE A 35 -2.13 4.48 -3.11
N ALA A 36 -1.31 3.58 -3.67
CA ALA A 36 -1.63 2.16 -3.75
C ALA A 36 -0.39 1.29 -3.51
N ASN A 37 -0.56 0.14 -2.86
CA ASN A 37 0.51 -0.83 -2.81
C ASN A 37 0.56 -1.62 -4.12
N GLY A 38 1.70 -1.50 -4.83
CA GLY A 38 1.91 -2.04 -6.16
C GLY A 38 2.80 -3.28 -6.21
N GLU A 39 3.28 -3.79 -5.08
CA GLU A 39 4.27 -4.88 -5.09
C GLU A 39 3.82 -6.16 -5.81
N ASN A 40 2.50 -6.37 -5.96
CA ASN A 40 1.89 -7.56 -6.56
C ASN A 40 1.33 -7.35 -7.97
N LEU A 41 1.62 -6.21 -8.63
CA LEU A 41 1.06 -5.83 -9.94
C LEU A 41 1.39 -6.80 -11.06
N ALA A 42 2.63 -7.31 -11.13
CA ALA A 42 3.13 -8.09 -12.26
C ALA A 42 2.95 -9.60 -12.07
N GLY A 43 1.72 -10.07 -12.24
CA GLY A 43 1.39 -11.51 -12.12
C GLY A 43 1.44 -12.03 -10.70
N GLY A 44 1.25 -11.15 -9.70
CA GLY A 44 1.21 -11.46 -8.29
C GLY A 44 2.51 -11.14 -7.53
N PHE A 45 3.59 -10.76 -8.23
CA PHE A 45 4.88 -10.43 -7.61
C PHE A 45 5.63 -9.37 -8.42
N GLY A 46 6.00 -8.27 -7.78
CA GLY A 46 6.80 -7.21 -8.35
C GLY A 46 6.04 -6.27 -9.30
N MET A 47 6.78 -5.33 -9.86
CA MET A 47 6.33 -4.31 -10.81
C MET A 47 7.15 -4.37 -12.11
N THR A 48 6.52 -3.99 -13.22
CA THR A 48 7.20 -3.73 -14.49
C THR A 48 6.73 -2.38 -15.04
N PRO A 49 7.49 -1.69 -15.92
CA PRO A 49 7.07 -0.41 -16.50
C PRO A 49 5.66 -0.43 -17.09
N ALA A 50 5.33 -1.52 -17.79
CA ALA A 50 4.04 -1.67 -18.45
C ALA A 50 2.85 -1.72 -17.47
N VAL A 51 2.97 -2.46 -16.34
CA VAL A 51 1.88 -2.57 -15.36
C VAL A 51 1.78 -1.33 -14.48
N VAL A 52 2.89 -0.67 -14.19
CA VAL A 52 2.94 0.63 -13.50
C VAL A 52 2.19 1.68 -14.31
N LYS A 53 2.47 1.79 -15.61
CA LYS A 53 1.76 2.71 -16.51
C LYS A 53 0.24 2.48 -16.50
N GLN A 54 -0.23 1.23 -16.43
CA GLN A 54 -1.67 0.91 -16.40
C GLN A 54 -2.37 1.54 -15.18
N VAL A 55 -1.80 1.37 -13.98
CA VAL A 55 -2.41 1.88 -12.76
C VAL A 55 -2.30 3.41 -12.62
N TYR A 56 -1.24 4.01 -13.14
CA TYR A 56 -1.12 5.47 -13.23
C TYR A 56 -2.19 6.05 -14.18
N THR A 57 -2.41 5.42 -15.33
CA THR A 57 -3.47 5.82 -16.26
C THR A 57 -4.85 5.73 -15.62
N ALA A 58 -5.05 4.81 -14.68
CA ALA A 58 -6.30 4.67 -13.93
C ALA A 58 -6.47 5.72 -12.82
N GLY A 59 -5.42 6.51 -12.49
CA GLY A 59 -5.51 7.58 -11.51
C GLY A 59 -4.80 7.33 -10.17
N VAL A 60 -3.95 6.31 -10.08
CA VAL A 60 -3.02 6.15 -8.94
C VAL A 60 -1.93 7.21 -9.08
N ASP A 61 -1.66 7.94 -8.01
CA ASP A 61 -0.69 9.02 -8.00
C ASP A 61 0.70 8.53 -7.53
N VAL A 62 0.74 7.62 -6.53
CA VAL A 62 1.99 7.05 -5.98
C VAL A 62 1.82 5.56 -5.73
N LEU A 63 2.86 4.79 -6.02
CA LEU A 63 2.96 3.37 -5.71
C LEU A 63 3.96 3.14 -4.57
N THR A 64 3.51 2.46 -3.53
CA THR A 64 4.37 1.89 -2.50
C THR A 64 4.71 0.43 -2.85
N GLY A 65 5.79 -0.07 -2.30
CA GLY A 65 6.23 -1.44 -2.44
C GLY A 65 6.21 -2.20 -1.13
N GLY A 66 6.71 -3.43 -1.18
CA GLY A 66 6.88 -4.32 -0.04
C GLY A 66 8.04 -5.29 -0.31
N ASN A 67 7.99 -6.49 0.28
CA ASN A 67 9.04 -7.50 0.15
C ASN A 67 9.18 -8.06 -1.28
N HIS A 68 8.19 -7.88 -2.16
CA HIS A 68 8.26 -8.29 -3.57
C HIS A 68 8.76 -7.21 -4.53
N ILE A 69 9.23 -6.07 -4.03
CA ILE A 69 9.66 -4.93 -4.88
C ILE A 69 10.71 -5.35 -5.93
N TRP A 70 11.62 -6.29 -5.60
CA TRP A 70 12.68 -6.78 -6.47
C TRP A 70 12.34 -8.04 -7.28
N SER A 71 11.10 -8.55 -7.18
CA SER A 71 10.71 -9.82 -7.83
C SER A 71 10.69 -9.75 -9.36
N LYS A 72 10.72 -8.56 -9.95
CA LYS A 72 10.83 -8.32 -11.40
C LYS A 72 12.04 -7.46 -11.70
N LYS A 73 12.97 -7.97 -12.52
CA LYS A 73 14.19 -7.23 -12.90
C LYS A 73 13.88 -5.94 -13.67
N GLU A 74 12.75 -5.88 -14.35
CA GLU A 74 12.30 -4.74 -15.11
C GLU A 74 12.06 -3.49 -14.24
N ILE A 75 11.88 -3.65 -12.92
CA ILE A 75 11.74 -2.51 -11.99
C ILE A 75 12.99 -1.63 -12.00
N PHE A 76 14.19 -2.20 -12.18
CA PHE A 76 15.46 -1.46 -12.23
C PHE A 76 15.56 -0.49 -13.41
N GLN A 77 14.67 -0.59 -14.41
CA GLN A 77 14.62 0.34 -15.53
C GLN A 77 13.97 1.68 -15.16
N ILE A 78 13.18 1.72 -14.08
CA ILE A 78 12.34 2.88 -13.76
C ILE A 78 12.46 3.36 -12.30
N ILE A 79 12.91 2.54 -11.36
CA ILE A 79 12.78 2.85 -9.93
C ILE A 79 13.62 4.05 -9.47
N ASP A 80 14.73 4.35 -10.16
CA ASP A 80 15.56 5.52 -9.87
C ASP A 80 15.02 6.81 -10.52
N GLU A 81 14.26 6.68 -11.62
CA GLU A 81 13.79 7.80 -12.43
C GLU A 81 12.32 8.17 -12.13
N ASP A 82 11.46 7.19 -11.82
CA ASP A 82 10.04 7.43 -11.50
C ASP A 82 9.87 7.72 -10.00
N GLU A 83 9.81 9.01 -9.68
CA GLU A 83 9.65 9.49 -8.31
C GLU A 83 8.35 9.05 -7.63
N ARG A 84 7.41 8.47 -8.36
CA ARG A 84 6.13 7.96 -7.86
C ARG A 84 6.19 6.50 -7.42
N ILE A 85 7.36 5.86 -7.49
CA ILE A 85 7.56 4.49 -6.98
C ILE A 85 8.42 4.57 -5.72
N LEU A 86 7.88 4.08 -4.60
CA LEU A 86 8.59 4.02 -3.34
C LEU A 86 8.86 2.55 -2.98
N ARG A 87 10.14 2.20 -2.80
CA ARG A 87 10.52 0.94 -2.17
C ARG A 87 10.43 1.06 -0.64
N PRO A 88 10.41 -0.05 0.11
CA PRO A 88 10.53 0.07 1.56
C PRO A 88 11.80 0.82 1.98
N LEU A 89 11.62 1.79 2.86
CA LEU A 89 12.67 2.70 3.32
C LEU A 89 13.82 1.96 4.02
N ASN A 90 13.48 0.91 4.76
CA ASN A 90 14.40 0.16 5.62
C ASN A 90 15.20 -0.94 4.89
N TYR A 91 15.28 -0.90 3.55
CA TYR A 91 16.34 -1.60 2.84
C TYR A 91 17.71 -0.94 3.12
N PRO A 92 18.81 -1.71 3.10
CA PRO A 92 20.15 -1.16 3.33
C PRO A 92 20.51 0.01 2.42
N PRO A 93 21.41 0.91 2.83
CA PRO A 93 21.87 2.00 1.98
C PRO A 93 22.48 1.52 0.65
N GLY A 94 22.30 2.29 -0.41
CA GLY A 94 22.88 2.02 -1.73
C GLY A 94 22.02 1.15 -2.65
N VAL A 95 20.83 0.67 -2.21
CA VAL A 95 19.88 0.03 -3.13
C VAL A 95 19.12 1.09 -3.96
N PRO A 96 18.70 0.75 -5.22
CA PRO A 96 18.00 1.68 -6.10
C PRO A 96 16.67 2.19 -5.52
N GLY A 97 16.26 3.37 -5.97
CA GLY A 97 14.98 3.99 -5.62
C GLY A 97 14.97 4.67 -4.25
N ALA A 98 13.88 5.37 -3.98
CA ALA A 98 13.63 6.07 -2.72
C ALA A 98 12.60 5.34 -1.86
N GLY A 99 12.70 5.47 -0.52
CA GLY A 99 11.74 4.90 0.43
C GLY A 99 10.73 5.91 0.95
N GLY A 100 10.98 7.20 0.76
CA GLY A 100 10.08 8.29 1.14
C GLY A 100 10.28 9.50 0.24
N ARG A 101 9.20 10.21 -0.07
CA ARG A 101 9.20 11.44 -0.86
C ARG A 101 8.08 12.39 -0.43
N ILE A 102 8.27 13.67 -0.73
CA ILE A 102 7.26 14.71 -0.57
C ILE A 102 6.70 15.06 -1.95
N TYR A 103 5.37 15.10 -2.05
CA TYR A 103 4.62 15.44 -3.26
C TYR A 103 3.83 16.71 -3.08
N MET A 104 3.53 17.41 -4.18
CA MET A 104 2.66 18.58 -4.18
C MET A 104 1.26 18.19 -4.64
N VAL A 105 0.26 18.41 -3.79
CA VAL A 105 -1.15 18.10 -4.06
C VAL A 105 -2.00 19.33 -3.77
N ASN A 106 -2.63 19.90 -4.79
CA ASN A 106 -3.48 21.10 -4.66
C ASN A 106 -2.80 22.25 -3.88
N GLY A 107 -1.49 22.46 -4.10
CA GLY A 107 -0.72 23.50 -3.42
C GLY A 107 -0.29 23.17 -1.98
N GLN A 108 -0.52 21.95 -1.52
CA GLN A 108 -0.10 21.44 -0.21
C GLN A 108 0.93 20.32 -0.35
N GLN A 109 1.94 20.31 0.50
CA GLN A 109 2.92 19.23 0.54
C GLN A 109 2.39 18.03 1.34
N ILE A 110 2.68 16.82 0.84
CA ILE A 110 2.39 15.54 1.50
C ILE A 110 3.58 14.60 1.38
N GLY A 111 4.09 14.12 2.51
CA GLY A 111 5.10 13.07 2.58
C GLY A 111 4.44 11.68 2.48
N VAL A 112 5.06 10.79 1.71
CA VAL A 112 4.68 9.37 1.66
C VAL A 112 5.91 8.53 1.94
N ILE A 113 5.80 7.57 2.85
CA ILE A 113 6.84 6.63 3.23
C ILE A 113 6.32 5.20 3.00
N SER A 114 7.10 4.40 2.28
CA SER A 114 6.92 2.94 2.23
C SER A 114 7.87 2.30 3.24
N LEU A 115 7.41 1.31 4.00
CA LEU A 115 8.17 0.67 5.07
C LEU A 115 7.83 -0.82 5.16
N CYS A 116 8.82 -1.69 5.39
CA CYS A 116 8.59 -3.11 5.65
C CYS A 116 8.79 -3.50 7.11
N GLY A 117 7.94 -4.42 7.60
CA GLY A 117 8.14 -5.13 8.85
C GLY A 117 9.29 -6.13 8.80
N ARG A 118 9.58 -6.77 9.95
CA ARG A 118 10.63 -7.80 10.08
C ARG A 118 10.11 -9.09 10.71
N VAL A 119 8.99 -9.02 11.43
CA VAL A 119 8.43 -10.21 12.10
C VAL A 119 7.81 -11.12 11.06
N PHE A 120 8.37 -12.33 10.91
CA PHE A 120 8.05 -13.31 9.85
C PHE A 120 8.28 -12.83 8.42
N MET A 121 9.16 -11.83 8.23
CA MET A 121 9.56 -11.26 6.95
C MET A 121 11.10 -11.25 6.83
N ASP A 122 11.63 -10.69 5.74
CA ASP A 122 13.06 -10.58 5.52
C ASP A 122 13.76 -9.73 6.60
N ALA A 123 15.02 -10.05 6.87
CA ALA A 123 15.85 -9.36 7.85
C ALA A 123 16.37 -8.02 7.28
N LEU A 124 15.51 -6.99 7.34
CA LEU A 124 15.84 -5.62 6.96
C LEU A 124 16.29 -4.78 8.16
N ASP A 125 16.72 -3.54 7.93
CA ASP A 125 17.00 -2.58 8.99
C ASP A 125 15.76 -2.33 9.86
N CYS A 126 15.98 -1.88 11.10
CA CYS A 126 14.89 -1.70 12.06
C CYS A 126 13.87 -0.65 11.57
N PRO A 127 12.62 -1.03 11.24
CA PRO A 127 11.65 -0.10 10.68
C PRO A 127 11.34 1.06 11.63
N PHE A 128 11.33 0.82 12.95
CA PHE A 128 11.06 1.85 13.95
C PHE A 128 12.13 2.94 14.00
N ARG A 129 13.41 2.54 13.89
CA ARG A 129 14.53 3.51 13.87
C ARG A 129 14.63 4.23 12.55
N THR A 130 14.46 3.50 11.46
CA THR A 130 14.60 4.05 10.11
C THR A 130 13.49 5.07 9.81
N VAL A 131 12.23 4.75 10.16
CA VAL A 131 11.12 5.65 9.88
C VAL A 131 11.21 6.95 10.67
N MET A 132 11.73 6.92 11.90
CA MET A 132 11.82 8.11 12.73
C MET A 132 12.70 9.20 12.10
N ALA A 133 13.87 8.81 11.60
CA ALA A 133 14.78 9.75 10.94
C ALA A 133 14.14 10.40 9.69
N GLU A 134 13.36 9.63 8.91
CA GLU A 134 12.68 10.16 7.74
C GLU A 134 11.46 11.05 8.13
N VAL A 135 10.72 10.68 9.15
CA VAL A 135 9.62 11.51 9.68
C VAL A 135 10.17 12.86 10.19
N GLU A 136 11.23 12.86 10.97
CA GLU A 136 11.90 14.10 11.43
C GLU A 136 12.34 14.98 10.25
N ARG A 137 12.92 14.37 9.21
CA ARG A 137 13.30 15.09 8.00
C ARG A 137 12.09 15.69 7.29
N MET A 138 11.02 14.91 7.08
CA MET A 138 9.82 15.39 6.37
C MET A 138 9.07 16.46 7.15
N GLN A 139 9.06 16.39 8.49
CA GLN A 139 8.41 17.39 9.34
C GLN A 139 9.03 18.78 9.23
N THR A 140 10.26 18.92 8.74
CA THR A 140 10.84 20.24 8.44
C THR A 140 10.18 20.95 7.27
N GLU A 141 9.44 20.19 6.43
CA GLU A 141 8.80 20.68 5.22
C GLU A 141 7.27 20.59 5.27
N THR A 142 6.71 19.52 5.85
CA THR A 142 5.26 19.30 5.93
C THR A 142 4.85 18.49 7.16
N PRO A 143 3.71 18.83 7.79
CA PRO A 143 3.12 17.98 8.83
C PRO A 143 2.31 16.80 8.24
N ASN A 144 2.04 16.80 6.94
CA ASN A 144 1.17 15.83 6.27
C ASN A 144 2.01 14.63 5.84
N ILE A 145 2.07 13.56 6.63
CA ILE A 145 2.90 12.38 6.37
C ILE A 145 2.04 11.12 6.42
N ILE A 146 2.11 10.30 5.38
CA ILE A 146 1.45 8.99 5.28
C ILE A 146 2.51 7.89 5.26
N VAL A 147 2.34 6.88 6.09
CA VAL A 147 3.20 5.69 6.14
C VAL A 147 2.41 4.48 5.69
N ASP A 148 2.83 3.82 4.61
CA ASP A 148 2.41 2.46 4.26
C ASP A 148 3.37 1.47 4.95
N PHE A 149 2.86 0.75 5.94
CA PHE A 149 3.62 -0.24 6.70
C PHE A 149 3.27 -1.65 6.25
N HIS A 150 4.04 -2.16 5.33
CA HIS A 150 3.92 -3.49 4.73
C HIS A 150 4.50 -4.56 5.66
N ALA A 151 3.67 -5.20 6.48
CA ALA A 151 4.13 -6.10 7.54
C ALA A 151 3.16 -7.26 7.77
N GLU A 152 3.69 -8.43 8.15
CA GLU A 152 2.90 -9.64 8.44
C GLU A 152 2.26 -9.55 9.83
N ALA A 153 3.03 -9.25 10.89
CA ALA A 153 2.56 -9.35 12.24
C ALA A 153 1.69 -8.18 12.68
N THR A 154 0.46 -8.47 13.14
CA THR A 154 -0.47 -7.45 13.67
C THR A 154 0.11 -6.69 14.84
N SER A 155 0.86 -7.38 15.73
CA SER A 155 1.53 -6.74 16.88
C SER A 155 2.59 -5.71 16.45
N GLU A 156 3.35 -6.00 15.39
CA GLU A 156 4.33 -5.06 14.85
C GLU A 156 3.65 -3.84 14.23
N LYS A 157 2.53 -4.05 13.51
CA LYS A 157 1.71 -2.97 12.92
C LYS A 157 1.11 -2.07 14.00
N ILE A 158 0.48 -2.64 15.02
CA ILE A 158 -0.11 -1.87 16.13
C ILE A 158 0.97 -1.09 16.88
N ALA A 159 2.12 -1.73 17.15
CA ALA A 159 3.24 -1.07 17.81
C ALA A 159 3.76 0.14 17.00
N MET A 160 3.88 0.01 15.67
CA MET A 160 4.25 1.11 14.79
C MET A 160 3.23 2.24 14.82
N GLY A 161 1.93 1.90 14.80
CA GLY A 161 0.86 2.87 14.95
C GLY A 161 0.98 3.71 16.20
N LEU A 162 1.16 3.06 17.36
CA LEU A 162 1.32 3.74 18.64
C LEU A 162 2.64 4.52 18.75
N TYR A 163 3.71 4.00 18.13
CA TYR A 163 5.02 4.64 18.14
C TYR A 163 5.05 5.98 17.41
N LEU A 164 4.33 6.06 16.28
CA LEU A 164 4.26 7.26 15.45
C LEU A 164 2.99 8.13 15.73
N ASP A 165 2.18 7.78 16.72
CA ASP A 165 0.96 8.52 17.04
C ASP A 165 1.25 9.98 17.38
N GLY A 166 0.66 10.90 16.62
CA GLY A 166 0.86 12.35 16.70
C GLY A 166 2.09 12.87 15.95
N LEU A 167 2.86 12.00 15.31
CA LEU A 167 4.03 12.37 14.50
C LEU A 167 3.74 12.35 13.01
N VAL A 168 2.74 11.59 12.58
CA VAL A 168 2.32 11.43 11.17
C VAL A 168 0.80 11.51 11.07
N SER A 169 0.30 11.81 9.86
CA SER A 169 -1.13 11.87 9.58
C SER A 169 -1.81 10.51 9.61
N ALA A 170 -1.13 9.50 9.06
CA ALA A 170 -1.67 8.15 9.02
C ALA A 170 -0.59 7.07 8.94
N ILE A 171 -0.92 5.90 9.53
CA ILE A 171 -0.18 4.64 9.38
C ILE A 171 -1.16 3.59 8.90
N ILE A 172 -0.91 3.07 7.72
CA ILE A 172 -1.79 2.15 7.02
C ILE A 172 -1.03 0.86 6.76
N GLY A 173 -1.54 -0.24 7.32
CA GLY A 173 -0.95 -1.56 7.11
C GLY A 173 -1.35 -2.18 5.78
N THR A 174 -0.42 -2.94 5.18
CA THR A 174 -0.60 -3.76 3.97
C THR A 174 0.05 -5.14 4.17
N HIS A 175 0.07 -6.01 3.19
CA HIS A 175 0.70 -7.33 3.13
C HIS A 175 -0.25 -8.52 3.31
N THR A 176 -1.14 -8.54 4.31
CA THR A 176 -1.92 -9.75 4.60
C THR A 176 -3.06 -9.97 3.60
N HIS A 177 -3.39 -8.95 2.80
CA HIS A 177 -4.45 -8.95 1.80
C HIS A 177 -5.88 -9.07 2.37
N VAL A 178 -6.02 -9.12 3.70
CA VAL A 178 -7.31 -9.21 4.39
C VAL A 178 -7.57 -7.91 5.14
N GLN A 179 -8.59 -7.16 4.71
CA GLN A 179 -8.93 -5.89 5.34
C GLN A 179 -9.39 -6.11 6.78
N THR A 180 -8.72 -5.46 7.74
CA THR A 180 -9.10 -5.48 9.15
C THR A 180 -10.20 -4.46 9.46
N ALA A 181 -10.88 -4.62 10.59
CA ALA A 181 -12.02 -3.79 10.99
C ALA A 181 -11.68 -2.90 12.20
N ASP A 182 -10.44 -2.41 12.24
CA ASP A 182 -9.88 -1.68 13.38
C ASP A 182 -9.47 -0.24 13.05
N GLU A 183 -9.99 0.29 11.92
CA GLU A 183 -9.74 1.66 11.54
C GLU A 183 -10.16 2.65 12.62
N ARG A 184 -9.27 3.54 12.99
CA ARG A 184 -9.50 4.53 14.05
C ARG A 184 -8.54 5.71 13.94
N ILE A 185 -8.87 6.78 14.61
CA ILE A 185 -7.92 7.86 14.94
C ILE A 185 -7.32 7.55 16.31
N LEU A 186 -6.00 7.48 16.38
CA LEU A 186 -5.25 7.27 17.61
C LEU A 186 -5.32 8.52 18.51
N PRO A 187 -5.01 8.40 19.83
CA PRO A 187 -5.23 9.46 20.80
C PRO A 187 -4.55 10.80 20.49
N LYS A 188 -3.43 10.81 19.73
CA LYS A 188 -2.71 12.04 19.37
C LYS A 188 -3.02 12.53 17.94
N GLY A 189 -4.00 11.90 17.24
CA GLY A 189 -4.51 12.39 15.96
C GLY A 189 -4.04 11.66 14.70
N THR A 190 -3.31 10.56 14.80
CA THR A 190 -2.89 9.74 13.68
C THR A 190 -3.99 8.75 13.27
N ALA A 191 -4.36 8.70 11.98
CA ALA A 191 -5.24 7.65 11.46
C ALA A 191 -4.49 6.30 11.39
N TYR A 192 -5.18 5.22 11.73
CA TYR A 192 -4.59 3.88 11.78
C TYR A 192 -5.56 2.79 11.29
N ILE A 193 -5.04 1.83 10.57
CA ILE A 193 -5.67 0.53 10.30
C ILE A 193 -4.57 -0.54 10.20
N THR A 194 -4.84 -1.74 10.75
CA THR A 194 -3.88 -2.85 10.74
C THR A 194 -3.63 -3.38 9.33
N ASP A 195 -4.65 -3.55 8.50
CA ASP A 195 -4.48 -3.92 7.09
C ASP A 195 -5.59 -3.37 6.20
N THR A 196 -5.19 -2.82 5.07
CA THR A 196 -6.08 -2.22 4.07
C THR A 196 -6.77 -3.26 3.18
N GLY A 197 -6.28 -4.50 3.20
CA GLY A 197 -6.73 -5.57 2.32
C GLY A 197 -6.12 -5.50 0.92
N MET A 198 -6.79 -6.10 -0.06
CA MET A 198 -6.30 -6.18 -1.45
C MET A 198 -7.31 -5.66 -2.47
N VAL A 199 -6.81 -5.40 -3.67
CA VAL A 199 -7.61 -5.31 -4.89
C VAL A 199 -7.30 -6.51 -5.77
N GLY A 200 -8.26 -7.42 -5.92
CA GLY A 200 -8.05 -8.69 -6.60
C GLY A 200 -9.30 -9.56 -6.69
N ALA A 201 -9.14 -10.83 -7.02
CA ALA A 201 -10.25 -11.77 -7.09
C ALA A 201 -10.82 -12.07 -5.70
N LYS A 202 -12.13 -11.89 -5.52
CA LYS A 202 -12.83 -12.13 -4.24
C LYS A 202 -12.77 -13.60 -3.81
N ASN A 203 -13.06 -14.52 -4.76
CA ASN A 203 -13.09 -15.97 -4.51
C ASN A 203 -11.70 -16.55 -4.76
N SER A 204 -10.77 -16.23 -3.89
CA SER A 204 -9.37 -16.67 -3.95
C SER A 204 -8.79 -16.81 -2.54
N VAL A 205 -7.64 -17.42 -2.40
CA VAL A 205 -6.86 -17.37 -1.16
C VAL A 205 -5.87 -16.23 -1.31
N ILE A 206 -6.21 -15.07 -0.75
CA ILE A 206 -5.41 -13.83 -0.80
C ILE A 206 -4.92 -13.44 -2.20
N GLY A 207 -5.78 -13.65 -3.24
CA GLY A 207 -5.47 -13.34 -4.63
C GLY A 207 -4.99 -14.54 -5.46
N VAL A 208 -4.65 -15.67 -4.84
CA VAL A 208 -4.13 -16.88 -5.49
C VAL A 208 -5.25 -17.91 -5.66
N ASP A 209 -5.15 -18.76 -6.69
CA ASP A 209 -6.11 -19.83 -6.95
C ASP A 209 -6.28 -20.75 -5.75
N SER A 210 -7.54 -20.89 -5.31
CA SER A 210 -7.87 -21.61 -4.07
C SER A 210 -7.56 -23.11 -4.15
N ALA A 211 -7.74 -23.75 -5.32
CA ALA A 211 -7.48 -25.19 -5.48
C ALA A 211 -5.99 -25.49 -5.32
N VAL A 212 -5.13 -24.63 -5.89
CA VAL A 212 -3.67 -24.73 -5.78
C VAL A 212 -3.22 -24.58 -4.32
N ILE A 213 -3.75 -23.58 -3.62
CA ILE A 213 -3.36 -23.30 -2.23
C ILE A 213 -3.86 -24.38 -1.28
N ILE A 214 -5.13 -24.82 -1.42
CA ILE A 214 -5.68 -25.90 -0.60
C ILE A 214 -4.85 -27.17 -0.79
N LYS A 215 -4.50 -27.53 -2.03
CA LYS A 215 -3.66 -28.69 -2.32
C LYS A 215 -2.28 -28.58 -1.65
N ARG A 216 -1.67 -27.39 -1.68
CA ARG A 216 -0.38 -27.14 -1.01
C ARG A 216 -0.50 -27.34 0.52
N PHE A 217 -1.54 -26.84 1.17
CA PHE A 217 -1.76 -27.03 2.60
C PHE A 217 -2.02 -28.49 2.97
N LEU A 218 -2.78 -29.21 2.14
CA LEU A 218 -3.08 -30.63 2.39
C LEU A 218 -1.85 -31.55 2.20
N THR A 219 -0.95 -31.19 1.31
CA THR A 219 0.16 -32.08 0.92
C THR A 219 1.54 -31.61 1.39
N SER A 220 1.67 -30.35 1.82
CA SER A 220 2.94 -29.67 2.08
C SER A 220 3.92 -29.71 0.88
N MET A 221 3.44 -30.06 -0.32
CA MET A 221 4.24 -30.10 -1.54
C MET A 221 4.33 -28.71 -2.19
N PRO A 222 5.46 -28.35 -2.80
CA PRO A 222 5.59 -27.11 -3.53
C PRO A 222 4.67 -27.11 -4.76
N HIS A 223 3.87 -26.08 -4.91
CA HIS A 223 3.05 -25.81 -6.07
C HIS A 223 3.33 -24.39 -6.57
N ARG A 224 3.31 -24.20 -7.89
CA ARG A 224 3.44 -22.87 -8.47
C ARG A 224 2.20 -22.04 -8.11
N PHE A 225 2.42 -20.86 -7.55
CA PHE A 225 1.33 -19.92 -7.30
C PHE A 225 0.78 -19.37 -8.61
N GLU A 226 -0.53 -19.45 -8.77
CA GLU A 226 -1.26 -18.86 -9.88
C GLU A 226 -2.27 -17.85 -9.36
N VAL A 227 -2.12 -16.59 -9.79
CA VAL A 227 -3.07 -15.54 -9.44
C VAL A 227 -4.40 -15.80 -10.10
N THR A 228 -5.49 -15.72 -9.33
CA THR A 228 -6.86 -15.87 -9.85
C THR A 228 -7.19 -14.75 -10.84
N LYS A 229 -7.61 -15.14 -12.06
CA LYS A 229 -7.84 -14.19 -13.16
C LYS A 229 -9.31 -13.91 -13.44
N THR A 230 -10.20 -14.73 -12.92
CA THR A 230 -11.65 -14.73 -13.24
C THR A 230 -12.51 -14.57 -11.99
N GLY A 231 -13.83 -14.42 -12.17
CA GLY A 231 -14.79 -14.30 -11.09
C GLY A 231 -14.95 -12.86 -10.56
N PRO A 232 -15.79 -12.68 -9.53
CA PRO A 232 -16.03 -11.38 -8.91
C PRO A 232 -14.74 -10.80 -8.31
N GLY A 233 -14.63 -9.49 -8.37
CA GLY A 233 -13.51 -8.76 -7.80
C GLY A 233 -13.84 -8.09 -6.47
N MET A 234 -12.79 -7.77 -5.72
CA MET A 234 -12.83 -6.98 -4.51
C MET A 234 -11.93 -5.75 -4.68
N PHE A 235 -12.43 -4.58 -4.32
CA PHE A 235 -11.68 -3.34 -4.23
C PHE A 235 -11.66 -2.91 -2.76
N CYS A 236 -10.50 -3.07 -2.09
CA CYS A 236 -10.29 -2.64 -0.71
C CYS A 236 -9.38 -1.42 -0.65
N GLY A 237 -9.67 -0.54 0.28
CA GLY A 237 -8.90 0.67 0.54
C GLY A 237 -9.40 1.39 1.80
N VAL A 238 -8.78 2.52 2.10
CA VAL A 238 -9.24 3.46 3.13
C VAL A 238 -9.21 4.87 2.58
N ILE A 239 -10.22 5.66 2.94
CA ILE A 239 -10.22 7.11 2.75
C ILE A 239 -9.85 7.75 4.07
N ILE A 240 -8.89 8.66 4.02
CA ILE A 240 -8.45 9.46 5.16
C ILE A 240 -8.67 10.92 4.82
N GLU A 241 -9.27 11.65 5.73
CA GLU A 241 -9.33 13.10 5.64
C GLU A 241 -8.38 13.70 6.67
N ILE A 242 -7.50 14.59 6.23
CA ILE A 242 -6.50 15.24 7.08
C ILE A 242 -6.66 16.76 7.06
N SER A 243 -6.32 17.38 8.18
CA SER A 243 -6.13 18.83 8.25
C SER A 243 -4.77 19.17 7.63
N SER A 244 -4.76 19.81 6.47
CA SER A 244 -3.50 20.13 5.76
C SER A 244 -2.58 21.08 6.54
N ASN A 245 -3.12 21.82 7.53
CA ASN A 245 -2.34 22.75 8.33
C ASN A 245 -1.63 22.08 9.51
N THR A 246 -2.23 21.02 10.07
CA THR A 246 -1.73 20.36 11.29
C THR A 246 -1.24 18.96 11.06
N GLY A 247 -1.58 18.35 9.92
CA GLY A 247 -1.31 16.94 9.63
C GLY A 247 -2.24 15.96 10.35
N ASN A 248 -3.06 16.41 11.30
CA ASN A 248 -3.94 15.51 12.06
C ASN A 248 -5.02 14.91 11.18
N ALA A 249 -5.30 13.63 11.36
CA ALA A 249 -6.44 12.98 10.76
C ALA A 249 -7.75 13.50 11.35
N LEU A 250 -8.71 13.81 10.48
CA LEU A 250 -10.07 14.22 10.83
C LEU A 250 -11.04 13.02 10.76
N SER A 251 -10.80 12.11 9.84
CA SER A 251 -11.55 10.87 9.70
C SER A 251 -10.73 9.78 9.01
N ILE A 252 -11.09 8.53 9.27
CA ILE A 252 -10.66 7.36 8.51
C ILE A 252 -11.88 6.47 8.27
N ARG A 253 -12.00 5.95 7.06
CA ARG A 253 -13.13 5.09 6.66
C ARG A 253 -12.65 4.01 5.71
N ARG A 254 -12.97 2.74 6.03
CA ARG A 254 -12.74 1.61 5.12
C ARG A 254 -13.62 1.68 3.89
N ILE A 255 -13.04 1.21 2.79
CA ILE A 255 -13.73 0.96 1.53
C ILE A 255 -13.59 -0.51 1.20
N GLN A 256 -14.75 -1.14 0.96
CA GLN A 256 -14.82 -2.49 0.43
C GLN A 256 -15.96 -2.52 -0.60
N ARG A 257 -15.61 -2.58 -1.88
CA ARG A 257 -16.57 -2.65 -2.97
C ARG A 257 -16.35 -3.89 -3.82
N GLU A 258 -17.44 -4.54 -4.22
CA GLU A 258 -17.38 -5.65 -5.16
C GLU A 258 -17.43 -5.15 -6.59
N SER A 259 -16.55 -5.68 -7.43
CA SER A 259 -16.62 -5.51 -8.87
C SER A 259 -17.41 -6.66 -9.46
N ILE A 260 -18.50 -6.36 -10.14
CA ILE A 260 -19.26 -7.37 -10.89
C ILE A 260 -18.37 -7.90 -12.01
N ALA A 261 -18.21 -9.23 -12.09
CA ALA A 261 -17.48 -9.85 -13.18
C ALA A 261 -18.18 -9.49 -14.50
N ARG A 262 -17.48 -8.83 -15.38
CA ARG A 262 -17.82 -8.82 -16.81
C ARG A 262 -17.04 -9.90 -17.51
#